data_aaab241d6b48b5b50dcc266b8909d951
#
_entry.id   aaab241d6b48b5b50dcc266b8909d951
#
_cell.length_a   1.000
_cell.length_b   1.000
_cell.length_c   1.000
_cell.angle_alpha   90.00
_cell.angle_beta   90.00
_cell.angle_gamma   90.00
#
_symmetry.space_group_name_H-M   'P 1'
#
loop_
_entity.id
_entity.type
_entity.pdbx_description
1 polymer ?
#
loop_
_entity_poly.entity_id
_entity_poly.type
_entity_poly.pdbx_seq_one_letter_code
_entity_poly.pdbx_strand_id
1 'polypeptide(L)'
;MTGCGAAAKLFTTIDLVPSIDSGSEEGLKPSTVVGEITVENVDFNYPARPEVHILKNLSLTFPAGKTTALVGASGSGKSTIVSLVERFYDPLGGSVRLDGIDIRELNVKWLRSQIGLVSQEPVLFSTTIRGNVEHGLVGTRHQRAPPEEKLRLVREACIKANADGFISKLPLGYDTVVGERGFLLSGGQKQRVAIARAIVSDPRVLLLDEATSALDTQAEGVVQNALDKAAAGAVPSHDYCCWLIVWQDGPRSRSLIAFRLSRMPTASMSWVVAAC
;
A
#
# COMPACT_ATOMS: atom_id res chain seq x y z
N MET A 1 40.05 19.77 18.94
CA MET A 1 39.97 18.96 17.69
C MET A 1 38.67 18.16 17.53
N THR A 2 37.80 18.09 18.50
CA THR A 2 36.54 17.33 18.47
C THR A 2 35.44 17.98 17.61
N GLY A 3 35.44 19.30 17.42
CA GLY A 3 34.42 20.00 16.65
C GLY A 3 34.48 19.75 15.14
N CYS A 4 35.65 19.63 14.54
CA CYS A 4 35.81 19.33 13.11
C CYS A 4 35.31 17.92 12.74
N GLY A 5 35.48 16.92 13.63
CA GLY A 5 34.99 15.57 13.37
C GLY A 5 33.46 15.46 13.40
N ALA A 6 32.81 16.23 14.30
CA ALA A 6 31.35 16.29 14.35
C ALA A 6 30.75 17.01 13.12
N ALA A 7 31.37 18.14 12.71
CA ALA A 7 31.00 18.86 11.52
C ALA A 7 31.15 18.00 10.24
N ALA A 8 32.27 17.28 10.11
CA ALA A 8 32.48 16.38 8.97
C ALA A 8 31.37 15.31 8.85
N LYS A 9 30.95 14.68 9.96
CA LYS A 9 29.86 13.71 9.97
C LYS A 9 28.52 14.34 9.56
N LEU A 10 28.24 15.57 10.02
CA LEU A 10 27.02 16.29 9.62
C LEU A 10 27.02 16.57 8.12
N PHE A 11 28.11 17.09 7.58
CA PHE A 11 28.22 17.35 6.13
C PHE A 11 28.14 16.05 5.31
N THR A 12 28.77 14.96 5.74
CA THR A 12 28.64 13.65 5.07
C THR A 12 27.17 13.18 5.03
N THR A 13 26.39 13.47 6.09
CA THR A 13 24.96 13.11 6.13
C THR A 13 24.13 14.06 5.26
N ILE A 14 24.46 15.36 5.24
CA ILE A 14 23.75 16.37 4.42
C ILE A 14 23.99 16.12 2.93
N ASP A 15 25.24 15.77 2.57
CA ASP A 15 25.66 15.55 1.18
C ASP A 15 25.34 14.12 0.69
N LEU A 16 24.72 13.28 1.55
CA LEU A 16 24.34 11.92 1.15
C LEU A 16 23.26 11.95 0.08
N VAL A 17 23.61 11.46 -1.10
CA VAL A 17 22.65 11.23 -2.18
C VAL A 17 22.01 9.86 -1.97
N PRO A 18 20.69 9.78 -1.71
CA PRO A 18 20.02 8.50 -1.55
C PRO A 18 20.02 7.70 -2.85
N SER A 19 20.20 6.39 -2.78
CA SER A 19 20.13 5.50 -3.94
C SER A 19 18.75 5.50 -4.61
N ILE A 20 17.70 5.76 -3.83
CA ILE A 20 16.33 5.92 -4.31
C ILE A 20 15.88 7.33 -3.92
N ASP A 21 15.89 8.25 -4.88
CA ASP A 21 15.47 9.64 -4.67
C ASP A 21 14.01 9.83 -5.08
N SER A 22 13.13 9.99 -4.10
CA SER A 22 11.72 10.30 -4.34
C SER A 22 11.47 11.75 -4.75
N GLY A 23 12.45 12.64 -4.61
CA GLY A 23 12.39 14.03 -5.05
C GLY A 23 12.79 14.23 -6.52
N SER A 24 13.48 13.25 -7.12
CA SER A 24 13.92 13.31 -8.51
C SER A 24 12.73 13.36 -9.48
N GLU A 25 12.85 14.19 -10.50
CA GLU A 25 11.90 14.23 -11.63
C GLU A 25 12.31 13.27 -12.77
N GLU A 26 13.43 12.57 -12.65
CA GLU A 26 13.91 11.59 -13.61
C GLU A 26 13.09 10.31 -13.60
N GLY A 27 13.23 9.52 -14.68
CA GLY A 27 12.53 8.26 -14.87
C GLY A 27 11.27 8.36 -15.72
N LEU A 28 10.84 7.21 -16.24
CA LEU A 28 9.69 7.09 -17.13
C LEU A 28 8.38 7.35 -16.38
N LYS A 29 7.43 8.00 -17.05
CA LYS A 29 6.06 8.28 -16.56
C LYS A 29 5.08 7.81 -17.65
N PRO A 30 4.82 6.49 -17.81
CA PRO A 30 3.90 5.98 -18.81
C PRO A 30 2.52 6.65 -18.72
N SER A 31 1.91 6.92 -19.87
CA SER A 31 0.59 7.57 -19.96
C SER A 31 -0.55 6.62 -19.60
N THR A 32 -0.35 5.32 -19.78
CA THR A 32 -1.32 4.27 -19.49
C THR A 32 -0.70 3.25 -18.56
N VAL A 33 -1.48 2.79 -17.58
CA VAL A 33 -1.10 1.75 -16.62
C VAL A 33 -2.24 0.73 -16.57
N VAL A 34 -1.90 -0.52 -16.85
CA VAL A 34 -2.82 -1.66 -16.73
C VAL A 34 -2.81 -2.19 -15.30
N GLY A 35 -1.65 -2.17 -14.65
CA GLY A 35 -1.47 -2.51 -13.25
C GLY A 35 -1.04 -3.97 -13.02
N GLU A 36 -0.46 -4.66 -14.02
CA GLU A 36 0.18 -5.95 -13.81
C GLU A 36 1.52 -5.75 -13.10
N ILE A 37 1.76 -6.54 -12.03
CA ILE A 37 3.05 -6.55 -11.34
C ILE A 37 3.69 -7.92 -11.52
N THR A 38 4.96 -7.93 -11.94
CA THR A 38 5.77 -9.13 -12.01
C THR A 38 7.03 -8.98 -11.16
N VAL A 39 7.32 -10.01 -10.40
CA VAL A 39 8.54 -10.18 -9.59
C VAL A 39 9.29 -11.33 -10.22
N GLU A 40 10.52 -11.11 -10.69
CA GLU A 40 11.29 -12.09 -11.46
C GLU A 40 12.64 -12.36 -10.81
N ASN A 41 12.83 -13.60 -10.34
CA ASN A 41 14.08 -14.10 -9.75
C ASN A 41 14.65 -13.16 -8.67
N VAL A 42 13.80 -12.59 -7.83
CA VAL A 42 14.19 -11.57 -6.85
C VAL A 42 14.91 -12.19 -5.66
N ASP A 43 16.11 -11.68 -5.40
CA ASP A 43 16.88 -11.89 -4.18
C ASP A 43 16.89 -10.61 -3.35
N PHE A 44 16.60 -10.72 -2.04
CA PHE A 44 16.56 -9.56 -1.17
C PHE A 44 16.99 -9.84 0.28
N ASN A 45 17.80 -8.91 0.81
CA ASN A 45 18.18 -8.80 2.21
C ASN A 45 17.96 -7.35 2.64
N TYR A 46 17.55 -7.12 3.89
CA TYR A 46 17.51 -5.76 4.42
C TYR A 46 18.93 -5.23 4.66
N PRO A 47 19.22 -3.95 4.32
CA PRO A 47 20.53 -3.34 4.56
C PRO A 47 20.99 -3.40 6.02
N ALA A 48 20.06 -3.37 6.96
CA ALA A 48 20.33 -3.48 8.39
C ALA A 48 20.73 -4.89 8.86
N ARG A 49 20.47 -5.94 8.03
CA ARG A 49 20.77 -7.36 8.33
C ARG A 49 21.16 -8.08 7.04
N PRO A 50 22.33 -7.77 6.47
CA PRO A 50 22.72 -8.27 5.14
C PRO A 50 22.94 -9.78 5.09
N GLU A 51 23.24 -10.43 6.22
CA GLU A 51 23.39 -11.89 6.33
C GLU A 51 22.08 -12.67 6.35
N VAL A 52 20.94 -11.99 6.52
CA VAL A 52 19.62 -12.65 6.58
C VAL A 52 18.93 -12.55 5.23
N HIS A 53 18.91 -13.65 4.49
CA HIS A 53 18.18 -13.73 3.22
C HIS A 53 16.68 -13.79 3.47
N ILE A 54 15.96 -12.76 3.05
CA ILE A 54 14.49 -12.66 3.20
C ILE A 54 13.79 -13.25 1.99
N LEU A 55 14.24 -12.90 0.77
CA LEU A 55 13.72 -13.47 -0.46
C LEU A 55 14.88 -14.13 -1.22
N LYS A 56 14.62 -15.31 -1.79
CA LYS A 56 15.59 -16.11 -2.54
C LYS A 56 14.96 -16.55 -3.85
N ASN A 57 15.48 -16.03 -4.96
CA ASN A 57 15.05 -16.38 -6.31
C ASN A 57 13.51 -16.40 -6.47
N LEU A 58 12.84 -15.40 -5.89
CA LEU A 58 11.38 -15.34 -5.86
C LEU A 58 10.84 -14.85 -7.19
N SER A 59 9.89 -15.60 -7.76
CA SER A 59 9.16 -15.19 -8.97
C SER A 59 7.66 -15.30 -8.72
N LEU A 60 6.93 -14.19 -8.91
CA LEU A 60 5.49 -14.07 -8.71
C LEU A 60 4.91 -13.14 -9.78
N THR A 61 3.66 -13.38 -10.16
CA THR A 61 2.90 -12.50 -11.05
C THR A 61 1.58 -12.13 -10.40
N PHE A 62 1.29 -10.85 -10.38
CA PHE A 62 0.03 -10.26 -9.91
C PHE A 62 -0.70 -9.69 -11.11
N PRO A 63 -1.67 -10.41 -11.69
CA PRO A 63 -2.34 -10.00 -12.92
C PRO A 63 -3.23 -8.78 -12.67
N ALA A 64 -3.26 -7.87 -13.64
CA ALA A 64 -4.16 -6.72 -13.62
C ALA A 64 -5.64 -7.14 -13.55
N GLY A 65 -6.48 -6.32 -12.92
CA GLY A 65 -7.91 -6.56 -12.81
C GLY A 65 -8.30 -7.72 -11.88
N LYS A 66 -7.35 -8.26 -11.10
CA LYS A 66 -7.61 -9.37 -10.18
C LYS A 66 -7.16 -9.05 -8.76
N THR A 67 -7.86 -9.64 -7.82
CA THR A 67 -7.44 -9.69 -6.42
C THR A 67 -6.52 -10.89 -6.22
N THR A 68 -5.31 -10.64 -5.74
CA THR A 68 -4.34 -11.69 -5.44
C THR A 68 -4.01 -11.67 -3.96
N ALA A 69 -4.06 -12.82 -3.31
CA ALA A 69 -3.72 -12.96 -1.89
C ALA A 69 -2.36 -13.64 -1.71
N LEU A 70 -1.48 -13.03 -0.93
CA LEU A 70 -0.26 -13.64 -0.43
C LEU A 70 -0.49 -14.20 0.98
N VAL A 71 -0.35 -15.51 1.12
CA VAL A 71 -0.54 -16.21 2.39
C VAL A 71 0.76 -16.90 2.80
N GLY A 72 1.15 -16.77 4.06
CA GLY A 72 2.36 -17.39 4.58
C GLY A 72 2.60 -17.02 6.03
N ALA A 73 3.46 -17.78 6.72
CA ALA A 73 3.80 -17.55 8.12
C ALA A 73 4.33 -16.14 8.38
N SER A 74 4.23 -15.67 9.63
CA SER A 74 4.86 -14.40 10.02
C SER A 74 6.36 -14.44 9.74
N GLY A 75 6.91 -13.32 9.24
CA GLY A 75 8.33 -13.23 8.89
C GLY A 75 8.71 -13.88 7.55
N SER A 76 7.76 -14.43 6.77
CA SER A 76 8.03 -15.04 5.46
C SER A 76 8.35 -14.03 4.33
N GLY A 77 8.44 -12.72 4.60
CA GLY A 77 8.79 -11.70 3.60
C GLY A 77 7.61 -11.10 2.83
N LYS A 78 6.35 -11.34 3.22
CA LYS A 78 5.16 -10.77 2.54
C LYS A 78 5.20 -9.24 2.46
N SER A 79 5.38 -8.58 3.59
CA SER A 79 5.50 -7.11 3.65
C SER A 79 6.77 -6.59 2.95
N THR A 80 7.78 -7.46 2.78
CA THR A 80 8.96 -7.14 1.98
C THR A 80 8.61 -6.99 0.51
N ILE A 81 7.72 -7.85 -0.03
CA ILE A 81 7.24 -7.74 -1.41
C ILE A 81 6.51 -6.42 -1.61
N VAL A 82 5.64 -6.03 -0.65
CA VAL A 82 4.97 -4.71 -0.67
C VAL A 82 6.00 -3.58 -0.73
N SER A 83 7.02 -3.65 0.13
CA SER A 83 8.10 -2.64 0.18
C SER A 83 8.92 -2.57 -1.11
N LEU A 84 9.12 -3.69 -1.79
CA LEU A 84 9.80 -3.74 -3.09
C LEU A 84 8.92 -3.16 -4.21
N VAL A 85 7.62 -3.46 -4.23
CA VAL A 85 6.68 -2.92 -5.22
C VAL A 85 6.55 -1.40 -5.09
N GLU A 86 6.54 -0.86 -3.86
CA GLU A 86 6.56 0.59 -3.58
C GLU A 86 7.94 1.23 -3.81
N ARG A 87 8.94 0.40 -4.15
CA ARG A 87 10.33 0.83 -4.30
C ARG A 87 10.85 1.61 -3.08
N PHE A 88 10.60 1.08 -1.86
CA PHE A 88 11.32 1.53 -0.67
C PHE A 88 12.73 0.96 -0.64
N TYR A 89 12.93 -0.17 -1.32
CA TYR A 89 14.21 -0.84 -1.54
C TYR A 89 14.27 -1.34 -2.97
N ASP A 90 15.48 -1.43 -3.52
CA ASP A 90 15.72 -2.14 -4.77
C ASP A 90 16.20 -3.57 -4.45
N PRO A 91 15.83 -4.60 -5.24
CA PRO A 91 16.28 -5.96 -5.03
C PRO A 91 17.80 -6.10 -5.31
N LEU A 92 18.46 -7.05 -4.64
CA LEU A 92 19.88 -7.37 -4.87
C LEU A 92 20.09 -8.11 -6.19
N GLY A 93 19.13 -8.94 -6.57
CA GLY A 93 19.09 -9.67 -7.83
C GLY A 93 17.67 -9.74 -8.37
N GLY A 94 17.53 -9.98 -9.66
CA GLY A 94 16.23 -10.00 -10.32
C GLY A 94 15.64 -8.63 -10.57
N SER A 95 14.34 -8.60 -10.85
CA SER A 95 13.61 -7.36 -11.16
C SER A 95 12.16 -7.41 -10.64
N VAL A 96 11.65 -6.23 -10.31
CA VAL A 96 10.22 -5.98 -10.09
C VAL A 96 9.75 -5.09 -11.23
N ARG A 97 8.64 -5.45 -11.86
CA ARG A 97 8.13 -4.73 -13.04
C ARG A 97 6.67 -4.34 -12.84
N LEU A 98 6.32 -3.19 -13.37
CA LEU A 98 4.95 -2.73 -13.55
C LEU A 98 4.66 -2.68 -15.05
N ASP A 99 3.69 -3.46 -15.52
CA ASP A 99 3.33 -3.58 -16.95
C ASP A 99 4.54 -3.89 -17.85
N GLY A 100 5.44 -4.76 -17.39
CA GLY A 100 6.65 -5.17 -18.10
C GLY A 100 7.84 -4.19 -17.99
N ILE A 101 7.65 -2.99 -17.41
CA ILE A 101 8.72 -2.00 -17.22
C ILE A 101 9.33 -2.18 -15.83
N ASP A 102 10.65 -2.27 -15.74
CA ASP A 102 11.33 -2.34 -14.43
C ASP A 102 11.05 -1.08 -13.61
N ILE A 103 10.64 -1.24 -12.36
CA ILE A 103 10.29 -0.10 -11.49
C ILE A 103 11.48 0.83 -11.23
N ARG A 104 12.73 0.35 -11.45
CA ARG A 104 13.94 1.17 -11.34
C ARG A 104 14.05 2.22 -12.45
N GLU A 105 13.43 1.96 -13.60
CA GLU A 105 13.37 2.89 -14.74
C GLU A 105 12.22 3.91 -14.58
N LEU A 106 11.25 3.63 -13.70
CA LEU A 106 10.12 4.50 -13.48
C LEU A 106 10.47 5.65 -12.53
N ASN A 107 9.84 6.82 -12.74
CA ASN A 107 9.89 7.90 -11.78
C ASN A 107 9.21 7.46 -10.47
N VAL A 108 9.91 7.56 -9.35
CA VAL A 108 9.44 7.03 -8.05
C VAL A 108 8.14 7.69 -7.58
N LYS A 109 8.05 9.02 -7.74
CA LYS A 109 6.86 9.79 -7.36
C LYS A 109 5.66 9.41 -8.23
N TRP A 110 5.88 9.24 -9.52
CA TRP A 110 4.86 8.77 -10.44
C TRP A 110 4.44 7.33 -10.11
N LEU A 111 5.38 6.40 -9.89
CA LEU A 111 5.09 5.01 -9.50
C LEU A 111 4.19 4.97 -8.26
N ARG A 112 4.58 5.66 -7.20
CA ARG A 112 3.80 5.72 -5.95
C ARG A 112 2.44 6.40 -6.10
N SER A 113 2.25 7.27 -7.11
CA SER A 113 0.93 7.83 -7.42
C SER A 113 -0.02 6.83 -8.08
N GLN A 114 0.51 5.73 -8.66
CA GLN A 114 -0.28 4.63 -9.21
C GLN A 114 -0.67 3.59 -8.16
N ILE A 115 -0.08 3.66 -6.96
CA ILE A 115 -0.21 2.66 -5.91
C ILE A 115 -0.92 3.28 -4.70
N GLY A 116 -1.95 2.61 -4.20
CA GLY A 116 -2.54 2.89 -2.89
C GLY A 116 -2.05 1.86 -1.88
N LEU A 117 -1.59 2.29 -0.70
CA LEU A 117 -1.14 1.41 0.37
C LEU A 117 -2.03 1.55 1.61
N VAL A 118 -2.48 0.41 2.12
CA VAL A 118 -3.13 0.31 3.44
C VAL A 118 -2.27 -0.60 4.31
N SER A 119 -1.61 -0.01 5.30
CA SER A 119 -0.74 -0.72 6.24
C SER A 119 -1.53 -1.42 7.34
N GLN A 120 -0.90 -2.38 8.00
CA GLN A 120 -1.43 -3.15 9.14
C GLN A 120 -1.89 -2.22 10.29
N GLU A 121 -1.06 -1.26 10.67
CA GLU A 121 -1.39 -0.23 11.66
C GLU A 121 -1.36 1.15 10.98
N PRO A 122 -2.52 1.65 10.52
CA PRO A 122 -2.55 2.92 9.83
C PRO A 122 -2.27 4.09 10.78
N VAL A 123 -1.29 4.89 10.43
CA VAL A 123 -0.99 6.15 11.11
C VAL A 123 -1.73 7.28 10.41
N LEU A 124 -2.50 8.03 11.19
CA LEU A 124 -3.16 9.24 10.73
C LEU A 124 -2.34 10.47 11.16
N PHE A 125 -2.33 11.48 10.30
CA PHE A 125 -1.70 12.77 10.59
C PHE A 125 -2.54 13.57 11.59
N SER A 126 -1.90 14.38 12.43
CA SER A 126 -2.57 15.27 13.40
C SER A 126 -3.30 16.42 12.71
N THR A 127 -4.25 16.09 11.88
CA THR A 127 -5.10 17.04 11.11
C THR A 127 -6.55 16.55 11.15
N THR A 128 -7.42 17.12 10.33
CA THR A 128 -8.82 16.71 10.21
C THR A 128 -8.95 15.37 9.47
N ILE A 129 -10.10 14.71 9.55
CA ILE A 129 -10.42 13.53 8.75
C ILE A 129 -10.29 13.87 7.27
N ARG A 130 -10.86 14.99 6.83
CA ARG A 130 -10.73 15.50 5.47
C ARG A 130 -9.26 15.65 5.08
N GLY A 131 -8.46 16.34 5.89
CA GLY A 131 -7.04 16.54 5.62
C GLY A 131 -6.27 15.22 5.49
N ASN A 132 -6.60 14.20 6.31
CA ASN A 132 -6.01 12.87 6.20
C ASN A 132 -6.31 12.19 4.86
N VAL A 133 -7.55 12.26 4.39
CA VAL A 133 -7.92 11.66 3.10
C VAL A 133 -7.35 12.47 1.93
N GLU A 134 -7.36 13.80 2.00
CA GLU A 134 -6.75 14.68 0.98
C GLU A 134 -5.25 14.41 0.77
N HIS A 135 -4.53 13.92 1.79
CA HIS A 135 -3.14 13.51 1.63
C HIS A 135 -2.95 12.44 0.54
N GLY A 136 -3.94 11.58 0.29
CA GLY A 136 -3.91 10.62 -0.80
C GLY A 136 -3.92 11.25 -2.21
N LEU A 137 -4.21 12.55 -2.32
CA LEU A 137 -4.17 13.29 -3.59
C LEU A 137 -2.80 13.91 -3.89
N VAL A 138 -1.86 13.88 -2.94
CA VAL A 138 -0.52 14.43 -3.11
C VAL A 138 0.23 13.65 -4.19
N GLY A 139 0.88 14.36 -5.10
CA GLY A 139 1.58 13.75 -6.24
C GLY A 139 0.68 13.33 -7.40
N THR A 140 -0.65 13.46 -7.27
CA THR A 140 -1.61 13.11 -8.32
C THR A 140 -2.06 14.35 -9.13
N ARG A 141 -2.77 14.11 -10.23
CA ARG A 141 -3.40 15.19 -11.03
C ARG A 141 -4.37 16.07 -10.22
N HIS A 142 -4.96 15.52 -9.15
CA HIS A 142 -5.93 16.24 -8.31
C HIS A 142 -5.28 17.03 -7.17
N GLN A 143 -3.97 17.02 -7.03
CA GLN A 143 -3.26 17.78 -5.99
C GLN A 143 -3.60 19.27 -6.03
N ARG A 144 -3.77 19.85 -7.23
CA ARG A 144 -4.09 21.26 -7.45
C ARG A 144 -5.56 21.52 -7.76
N ALA A 145 -6.43 20.53 -7.57
CA ALA A 145 -7.87 20.69 -7.79
C ALA A 145 -8.47 21.71 -6.81
N PRO A 146 -9.58 22.40 -7.20
CA PRO A 146 -10.30 23.32 -6.32
C PRO A 146 -10.76 22.62 -5.02
N PRO A 147 -10.91 23.38 -3.90
CA PRO A 147 -11.32 22.80 -2.62
C PRO A 147 -12.64 22.03 -2.67
N GLU A 148 -13.58 22.47 -3.50
CA GLU A 148 -14.89 21.82 -3.68
C GLU A 148 -14.75 20.45 -4.37
N GLU A 149 -13.91 20.38 -5.40
CA GLU A 149 -13.62 19.12 -6.09
C GLU A 149 -12.90 18.13 -5.17
N LYS A 150 -11.90 18.59 -4.41
CA LYS A 150 -11.22 17.77 -3.40
C LYS A 150 -12.21 17.21 -2.39
N LEU A 151 -13.11 18.07 -1.86
CA LEU A 151 -14.11 17.62 -0.90
C LEU A 151 -15.06 16.58 -1.48
N ARG A 152 -15.44 16.72 -2.76
CA ARG A 152 -16.24 15.72 -3.48
C ARG A 152 -15.51 14.38 -3.55
N LEU A 153 -14.24 14.37 -3.99
CA LEU A 153 -13.41 13.17 -4.06
C LEU A 153 -13.24 12.51 -2.68
N VAL A 154 -12.98 13.31 -1.64
CA VAL A 154 -12.88 12.84 -0.26
C VAL A 154 -14.16 12.14 0.20
N ARG A 155 -15.33 12.75 -0.05
CA ARG A 155 -16.62 12.14 0.31
C ARG A 155 -16.87 10.84 -0.43
N GLU A 156 -16.64 10.80 -1.74
CA GLU A 156 -16.76 9.60 -2.55
C GLU A 156 -15.87 8.47 -2.03
N ALA A 157 -14.61 8.77 -1.72
CA ALA A 157 -13.68 7.81 -1.13
C ALA A 157 -14.14 7.32 0.25
N CYS A 158 -14.63 8.22 1.11
CA CYS A 158 -15.15 7.86 2.42
C CYS A 158 -16.42 7.01 2.35
N ILE A 159 -17.30 7.24 1.37
CA ILE A 159 -18.47 6.40 1.12
C ILE A 159 -18.04 5.00 0.69
N LYS A 160 -17.11 4.88 -0.27
CA LYS A 160 -16.53 3.61 -0.71
C LYS A 160 -15.87 2.86 0.45
N ALA A 161 -15.10 3.58 1.29
CA ALA A 161 -14.43 3.03 2.47
C ALA A 161 -15.38 2.78 3.67
N ASN A 162 -16.70 2.93 3.51
CA ASN A 162 -17.70 2.80 4.58
C ASN A 162 -17.39 3.68 5.82
N ALA A 163 -16.77 4.85 5.59
CA ALA A 163 -16.38 5.80 6.63
C ALA A 163 -17.41 6.92 6.83
N ASP A 164 -18.14 7.30 5.79
CA ASP A 164 -19.08 8.44 5.82
C ASP A 164 -20.13 8.33 6.92
N GLY A 165 -20.65 7.12 7.16
CA GLY A 165 -21.69 6.88 8.14
C GLY A 165 -21.29 7.20 9.60
N PHE A 166 -20.01 7.03 9.98
CA PHE A 166 -19.56 7.45 11.31
C PHE A 166 -19.09 8.91 11.29
N ILE A 167 -18.47 9.37 10.18
CA ILE A 167 -17.99 10.76 10.05
C ILE A 167 -19.16 11.74 10.18
N SER A 168 -20.29 11.46 9.53
CA SER A 168 -21.50 12.30 9.58
C SER A 168 -22.12 12.41 10.98
N LYS A 169 -21.80 11.49 11.89
CA LYS A 169 -22.27 11.51 13.29
C LYS A 169 -21.36 12.31 14.22
N LEU A 170 -20.17 12.70 13.74
CA LEU A 170 -19.25 13.52 14.53
C LEU A 170 -19.69 15.01 14.51
N PRO A 171 -19.50 15.74 15.62
CA PRO A 171 -19.96 17.15 15.73
C PRO A 171 -19.44 18.06 14.63
N LEU A 172 -18.20 17.88 14.18
CA LEU A 172 -17.58 18.65 13.11
C LEU A 172 -17.49 17.87 11.78
N GLY A 173 -18.10 16.67 11.69
CA GLY A 173 -18.09 15.85 10.50
C GLY A 173 -16.67 15.64 9.95
N TYR A 174 -16.46 15.95 8.68
CA TYR A 174 -15.18 15.83 7.98
C TYR A 174 -14.07 16.74 8.52
N ASP A 175 -14.42 17.83 9.19
CA ASP A 175 -13.47 18.77 9.79
C ASP A 175 -13.09 18.40 11.24
N THR A 176 -13.53 17.22 11.71
CA THR A 176 -13.13 16.69 13.00
C THR A 176 -11.65 16.37 13.00
N VAL A 177 -10.90 16.95 13.96
CA VAL A 177 -9.48 16.67 14.20
C VAL A 177 -9.32 15.29 14.84
N VAL A 178 -8.43 14.47 14.28
CA VAL A 178 -8.26 13.07 14.72
C VAL A 178 -7.27 12.90 15.88
N GLY A 179 -6.57 13.96 16.27
CA GLY A 179 -5.51 13.92 17.29
C GLY A 179 -4.21 13.30 16.78
N GLU A 180 -3.22 13.21 17.67
CA GLU A 180 -1.93 12.61 17.33
C GLU A 180 -2.12 11.13 16.97
N ARG A 181 -1.58 10.72 15.80
CA ARG A 181 -1.74 9.36 15.26
C ARG A 181 -3.17 8.83 15.20
N GLY A 182 -4.17 9.73 15.16
CA GLY A 182 -5.57 9.35 15.12
C GLY A 182 -6.13 8.78 16.44
N PHE A 183 -5.54 9.13 17.56
CA PHE A 183 -5.88 8.64 18.90
C PHE A 183 -7.37 8.79 19.26
N LEU A 184 -8.07 9.79 18.72
CA LEU A 184 -9.48 10.05 18.97
C LEU A 184 -10.44 9.12 18.19
N LEU A 185 -9.92 8.26 17.32
CA LEU A 185 -10.70 7.30 16.54
C LEU A 185 -10.45 5.86 17.00
N SER A 186 -11.49 5.01 16.91
CA SER A 186 -11.30 3.57 17.12
C SER A 186 -10.42 2.94 16.03
N GLY A 187 -9.84 1.76 16.28
CA GLY A 187 -9.00 1.06 15.29
C GLY A 187 -9.69 0.89 13.94
N GLY A 188 -10.95 0.41 13.94
CA GLY A 188 -11.73 0.25 12.72
C GLY A 188 -12.11 1.56 12.03
N GLN A 189 -12.26 2.67 12.78
CA GLN A 189 -12.46 4.00 12.19
C GLN A 189 -11.17 4.51 11.53
N LYS A 190 -10.01 4.37 12.20
CA LYS A 190 -8.69 4.70 11.62
C LYS A 190 -8.46 3.94 10.32
N GLN A 191 -8.74 2.63 10.32
CA GLN A 191 -8.55 1.78 9.16
C GLN A 191 -9.40 2.26 7.98
N ARG A 192 -10.68 2.58 8.20
CA ARG A 192 -11.57 3.08 7.14
C ARG A 192 -11.12 4.44 6.61
N VAL A 193 -10.60 5.34 7.44
CA VAL A 193 -10.01 6.61 6.98
C VAL A 193 -8.74 6.36 6.16
N ALA A 194 -7.90 5.39 6.57
CA ALA A 194 -6.71 5.00 5.83
C ALA A 194 -7.05 4.36 4.48
N ILE A 195 -8.09 3.52 4.42
CA ILE A 195 -8.60 2.99 3.16
C ILE A 195 -9.07 4.13 2.25
N ALA A 196 -9.89 5.06 2.78
CA ALA A 196 -10.34 6.22 2.03
C ALA A 196 -9.16 7.03 1.47
N ARG A 197 -8.11 7.26 2.28
CA ARG A 197 -6.87 7.93 1.86
C ARG A 197 -6.16 7.17 0.74
N ALA A 198 -6.13 5.84 0.80
CA ALA A 198 -5.46 5.03 -0.21
C ALA A 198 -6.19 5.01 -1.57
N ILE A 199 -7.54 5.10 -1.54
CA ILE A 199 -8.35 5.00 -2.77
C ILE A 199 -8.78 6.34 -3.36
N VAL A 200 -8.58 7.47 -2.67
CA VAL A 200 -9.06 8.79 -3.12
C VAL A 200 -8.43 9.25 -4.44
N SER A 201 -7.23 8.78 -4.73
CA SER A 201 -6.49 9.05 -5.98
C SER A 201 -6.90 8.17 -7.15
N ASP A 202 -7.78 7.18 -6.93
CA ASP A 202 -8.13 6.14 -7.89
C ASP A 202 -6.88 5.38 -8.41
N PRO A 203 -6.13 4.72 -7.51
CA PRO A 203 -4.87 4.07 -7.86
C PRO A 203 -5.11 2.84 -8.74
N ARG A 204 -4.11 2.50 -9.59
CA ARG A 204 -4.14 1.30 -10.46
C ARG A 204 -3.79 0.02 -9.72
N VAL A 205 -3.06 0.16 -8.63
CA VAL A 205 -2.66 -0.96 -7.77
C VAL A 205 -3.05 -0.61 -6.35
N LEU A 206 -3.72 -1.54 -5.64
CA LEU A 206 -3.98 -1.38 -4.21
C LEU A 206 -3.29 -2.50 -3.43
N LEU A 207 -2.41 -2.09 -2.54
CA LEU A 207 -1.66 -2.97 -1.65
C LEU A 207 -2.31 -2.95 -0.25
N LEU A 208 -2.63 -4.13 0.28
CA LEU A 208 -3.24 -4.29 1.60
C LEU A 208 -2.33 -5.19 2.44
N ASP A 209 -1.61 -4.62 3.40
CA ASP A 209 -0.73 -5.36 4.30
C ASP A 209 -1.46 -5.62 5.63
N GLU A 210 -2.02 -6.83 5.79
CA GLU A 210 -2.72 -7.30 6.99
C GLU A 210 -3.76 -6.31 7.55
N ALA A 211 -4.48 -5.61 6.66
CA ALA A 211 -5.33 -4.46 6.99
C ALA A 211 -6.45 -4.73 8.01
N THR A 212 -6.71 -5.98 8.40
CA THR A 212 -7.76 -6.35 9.38
C THR A 212 -7.23 -7.07 10.61
N SER A 213 -5.94 -7.39 10.69
CA SER A 213 -5.36 -8.26 11.73
C SER A 213 -5.48 -7.72 13.16
N ALA A 214 -5.51 -6.41 13.34
CA ALA A 214 -5.58 -5.72 14.64
C ALA A 214 -7.01 -5.32 15.04
N LEU A 215 -8.04 -5.79 14.31
CA LEU A 215 -9.44 -5.42 14.56
C LEU A 215 -10.19 -6.50 15.32
N ASP A 216 -11.20 -6.10 16.10
CA ASP A 216 -12.19 -7.02 16.62
C ASP A 216 -13.07 -7.58 15.49
N THR A 217 -13.74 -8.71 15.74
CA THR A 217 -14.54 -9.42 14.73
C THR A 217 -15.65 -8.56 14.10
N GLN A 218 -16.23 -7.63 14.86
CA GLN A 218 -17.28 -6.74 14.36
C GLN A 218 -16.69 -5.65 13.46
N ALA A 219 -15.58 -5.04 13.86
CA ALA A 219 -14.87 -4.04 13.07
C ALA A 219 -14.23 -4.67 11.81
N GLU A 220 -13.73 -5.92 11.90
CA GLU A 220 -13.20 -6.68 10.78
C GLU A 220 -14.26 -6.82 9.66
N GLY A 221 -15.47 -7.25 9.98
CA GLY A 221 -16.55 -7.39 9.00
C GLY A 221 -16.90 -6.07 8.31
N VAL A 222 -16.89 -4.95 9.04
CA VAL A 222 -17.15 -3.60 8.49
C VAL A 222 -16.03 -3.16 7.58
N VAL A 223 -14.77 -3.42 7.94
CA VAL A 223 -13.60 -3.07 7.13
C VAL A 223 -13.51 -3.96 5.89
N GLN A 224 -13.79 -5.27 6.02
CA GLN A 224 -13.84 -6.18 4.87
C GLN A 224 -14.89 -5.74 3.85
N ASN A 225 -16.10 -5.38 4.29
CA ASN A 225 -17.13 -4.80 3.42
C ASN A 225 -16.67 -3.49 2.74
N ALA A 226 -15.86 -2.69 3.42
CA ALA A 226 -15.29 -1.48 2.85
C ALA A 226 -14.27 -1.80 1.75
N LEU A 227 -13.42 -2.80 1.98
CA LEU A 227 -12.45 -3.29 0.99
C LEU A 227 -13.16 -3.89 -0.22
N ASP A 228 -14.17 -4.73 -0.02
CA ASP A 228 -14.96 -5.35 -1.09
C ASP A 228 -15.69 -4.29 -1.94
N LYS A 229 -16.26 -3.26 -1.30
CA LYS A 229 -16.89 -2.13 -2.01
C LYS A 229 -15.87 -1.28 -2.76
N ALA A 230 -14.71 -1.04 -2.17
CA ALA A 230 -13.64 -0.32 -2.82
C ALA A 230 -13.15 -1.13 -4.04
N ALA A 231 -13.04 -2.46 -3.92
CA ALA A 231 -12.72 -3.36 -5.01
C ALA A 231 -13.77 -3.33 -6.13
N ALA A 232 -15.05 -3.47 -5.77
CA ALA A 232 -16.16 -3.46 -6.72
C ALA A 232 -16.42 -2.07 -7.33
N GLY A 233 -16.18 -1.00 -6.59
CA GLY A 233 -16.40 0.39 -7.03
C GLY A 233 -15.28 0.98 -7.87
N ALA A 234 -14.14 0.31 -7.96
CA ALA A 234 -13.05 0.66 -8.89
C ALA A 234 -13.36 0.25 -10.35
N VAL A 235 -14.56 -0.34 -10.60
CA VAL A 235 -14.94 -0.87 -11.93
C VAL A 235 -16.24 -0.23 -12.39
N PRO A 236 -16.30 0.99 -12.89
CA PRO A 236 -17.02 1.25 -14.12
C PRO A 236 -16.33 2.17 -15.13
N SER A 237 -15.18 2.75 -14.88
CA SER A 237 -14.54 3.64 -15.84
C SER A 237 -13.11 3.27 -16.25
N HIS A 238 -12.47 2.31 -15.58
CA HIS A 238 -11.12 1.86 -15.94
C HIS A 238 -10.98 0.35 -15.68
N ASP A 239 -10.80 -0.42 -16.74
CA ASP A 239 -10.90 -1.89 -16.79
C ASP A 239 -9.83 -2.67 -16.00
N TYR A 240 -8.91 -2.02 -15.28
CA TYR A 240 -7.76 -2.70 -14.72
C TYR A 240 -7.31 -2.11 -13.38
N CYS A 241 -7.55 -2.84 -12.29
CA CYS A 241 -6.96 -2.57 -10.97
C CYS A 241 -6.45 -3.90 -10.39
N CYS A 242 -5.17 -3.95 -10.01
CA CYS A 242 -4.59 -5.09 -9.31
C CYS A 242 -4.73 -4.89 -7.80
N TRP A 243 -5.19 -5.92 -7.10
CA TRP A 243 -5.34 -5.92 -5.65
C TRP A 243 -4.41 -6.96 -5.07
N LEU A 244 -3.43 -6.54 -4.30
CA LEU A 244 -2.56 -7.43 -3.56
C LEU A 244 -2.95 -7.41 -2.09
N ILE A 245 -3.54 -8.50 -1.60
CA ILE A 245 -3.90 -8.69 -0.20
C ILE A 245 -2.83 -9.58 0.45
N VAL A 246 -2.26 -9.10 1.54
CA VAL A 246 -1.30 -9.85 2.34
C VAL A 246 -1.98 -10.35 3.61
N TRP A 247 -1.96 -11.66 3.86
CA TRP A 247 -2.55 -12.31 5.02
C TRP A 247 -1.52 -13.07 5.85
N GLN A 248 -1.66 -13.03 7.16
CA GLN A 248 -0.98 -13.93 8.09
C GLN A 248 -1.89 -15.14 8.33
N ASP A 249 -1.38 -16.35 8.20
CA ASP A 249 -2.06 -17.62 8.50
C ASP A 249 -3.36 -17.95 7.73
N GLY A 250 -3.63 -17.29 6.60
CA GLY A 250 -4.80 -17.52 5.76
C GLY A 250 -6.04 -16.72 6.15
N PRO A 251 -7.04 -16.65 5.27
CA PRO A 251 -8.27 -15.90 5.51
C PRO A 251 -9.10 -16.53 6.62
N ARG A 252 -9.39 -15.76 7.67
CA ARG A 252 -10.26 -16.19 8.79
C ARG A 252 -11.75 -16.21 8.43
N SER A 253 -12.16 -15.57 7.34
CA SER A 253 -13.56 -15.55 6.90
C SER A 253 -13.86 -16.57 5.80
N ARG A 254 -15.01 -17.25 5.93
CA ARG A 254 -15.49 -18.32 5.03
C ARG A 254 -15.86 -17.88 3.61
N SER A 255 -15.67 -16.63 3.23
CA SER A 255 -16.10 -16.08 1.94
C SER A 255 -15.01 -16.01 0.86
N LEU A 256 -13.75 -16.30 1.17
CA LEU A 256 -12.74 -16.55 0.15
C LEU A 256 -12.76 -18.03 -0.19
N ILE A 257 -13.17 -18.36 -1.41
CA ILE A 257 -13.25 -19.73 -1.93
C ILE A 257 -11.91 -20.41 -1.69
N ALA A 258 -11.91 -21.39 -0.80
CA ALA A 258 -10.76 -22.24 -0.52
C ALA A 258 -10.40 -23.02 -1.79
N PHE A 259 -9.43 -22.58 -2.53
CA PHE A 259 -8.81 -23.41 -3.56
C PHE A 259 -8.02 -24.50 -2.87
N ARG A 260 -8.42 -25.74 -3.15
CA ARG A 260 -7.88 -27.00 -2.63
C ARG A 260 -6.38 -27.09 -2.91
N LEU A 261 -5.57 -26.99 -1.87
CA LEU A 261 -4.14 -27.29 -1.89
C LEU A 261 -3.96 -28.78 -2.22
N SER A 262 -3.70 -29.12 -3.47
CA SER A 262 -3.18 -30.43 -3.83
C SER A 262 -1.66 -30.35 -3.88
N ARG A 263 -1.04 -30.95 -2.83
CA ARG A 263 0.34 -31.44 -2.73
C ARG A 263 1.45 -30.56 -3.31
N MET A 264 2.16 -29.84 -2.44
CA MET A 264 3.54 -29.42 -2.69
C MET A 264 4.49 -30.12 -1.69
N PRO A 265 5.72 -30.48 -2.13
CA PRO A 265 6.67 -31.17 -1.29
C PRO A 265 7.21 -30.26 -0.18
N THR A 266 7.38 -30.86 0.99
CA THR A 266 7.98 -30.27 2.18
C THR A 266 9.42 -29.83 1.94
N ALA A 267 9.73 -28.60 2.25
CA ALA A 267 11.00 -27.94 2.50
C ALA A 267 11.33 -26.82 1.52
N SER A 268 10.73 -25.69 1.74
CA SER A 268 11.16 -24.31 1.45
C SER A 268 9.92 -23.42 1.52
N MET A 269 10.06 -22.17 1.95
CA MET A 269 8.98 -21.19 2.15
C MET A 269 7.87 -21.34 1.10
N SER A 270 6.74 -21.92 1.50
CA SER A 270 5.62 -22.14 0.59
C SER A 270 4.72 -20.88 0.62
N TRP A 271 4.76 -20.13 -0.46
CA TRP A 271 3.80 -19.07 -0.74
C TRP A 271 2.57 -19.66 -1.42
N VAL A 272 1.41 -19.28 -0.99
CA VAL A 272 0.17 -19.57 -1.71
C VAL A 272 -0.29 -18.29 -2.35
N VAL A 273 -0.22 -18.24 -3.66
CA VAL A 273 -0.83 -17.18 -4.47
C VAL A 273 -2.21 -17.69 -4.89
N ALA A 274 -3.26 -17.15 -4.31
CA ALA A 274 -4.62 -17.42 -4.75
C ALA A 274 -5.12 -16.21 -5.54
N ALA A 275 -5.43 -16.41 -6.81
CA ALA A 275 -6.12 -15.42 -7.64
C ALA A 275 -7.62 -15.71 -7.58
N CYS A 276 -8.43 -14.71 -7.23
CA CYS A 276 -9.88 -14.73 -7.33
C CYS A 276 -10.36 -14.05 -8.59
#